data_2fa0cc9543d945f056b36867ce8d4c59
#
_entry.id   2fa0cc9543d945f056b36867ce8d4c59
#
_cell.length_a   1.000
_cell.length_b   1.000
_cell.length_c   1.000
_cell.angle_alpha   90.00
_cell.angle_beta   90.00
_cell.angle_gamma   90.00
#
_symmetry.space_group_name_H-M   'P 1'
#
loop_
_entity.id
_entity.type
_entity.pdbx_description
1 polymer ?
#
loop_
_entity_poly.entity_id
_entity_poly.type
_entity_poly.pdbx_seq_one_letter_code
_entity_poly.pdbx_strand_id
1 'polypeptide(L)'
;DEAKLVCDIFNQASDVIKAEGIATGFGYHNHNMEFNRVATKEQQEKVKGNPFAAFMKVGDQIYDLMLKDTDPSKVYFEMDVYWTVMGQNDPVEYMQKHPDRIKVLHIKDRAVFGQSGMMNFEMIFKQMYANGIKDYFVELEQMPDGRTQFAGVKDCADYLIKAPFVK
;
A
#
# COMPACT_ATOMS: atom_id res chain seq x y z
N ASP A 1 -14.04 10.56 15.29
CA ASP A 1 -12.73 10.40 14.66
C ASP A 1 -12.94 9.80 13.27
N GLU A 2 -12.62 10.56 12.21
CA GLU A 2 -12.94 10.21 10.82
C GLU A 2 -12.26 8.90 10.38
N ALA A 3 -11.01 8.67 10.79
CA ALA A 3 -10.29 7.45 10.45
C ALA A 3 -10.99 6.21 11.01
N LYS A 4 -11.46 6.28 12.26
CA LYS A 4 -12.23 5.20 12.87
C LYS A 4 -13.56 4.96 12.15
N LEU A 5 -14.25 6.02 11.76
CA LEU A 5 -15.51 5.90 11.01
C LEU A 5 -15.30 5.14 9.69
N VAL A 6 -14.22 5.46 8.96
CA VAL A 6 -13.87 4.74 7.71
C VAL A 6 -13.60 3.25 7.99
N CYS A 7 -12.87 2.93 9.05
CA CYS A 7 -12.61 1.54 9.44
C CYS A 7 -13.91 0.79 9.80
N ASP A 8 -14.81 1.44 10.53
CA ASP A 8 -16.12 0.86 10.87
C ASP A 8 -16.97 0.62 9.60
N ILE A 9 -16.93 1.52 8.62
CA ILE A 9 -17.59 1.33 7.31
C ILE A 9 -17.01 0.13 6.56
N PHE A 10 -15.69 -0.04 6.54
CA PHE A 10 -15.06 -1.19 5.88
C PHE A 10 -15.43 -2.52 6.54
N ASN A 11 -15.46 -2.56 7.87
CA ASN A 11 -15.92 -3.73 8.60
C ASN A 11 -17.38 -4.09 8.26
N GLN A 12 -18.26 -3.09 8.19
CA GLN A 12 -19.67 -3.27 7.82
C GLN A 12 -19.83 -3.70 6.35
N ALA A 13 -19.07 -3.10 5.43
CA ALA A 13 -19.07 -3.47 4.02
C ALA A 13 -18.69 -4.96 3.84
N SER A 14 -17.69 -5.42 4.58
CA SER A 14 -17.31 -6.84 4.58
C SER A 14 -18.44 -7.76 5.05
N ASP A 15 -19.18 -7.36 6.10
CA ASP A 15 -20.31 -8.13 6.60
C ASP A 15 -21.42 -8.25 5.54
N VAL A 16 -21.74 -7.15 4.85
CA VAL A 16 -22.72 -7.14 3.76
C VAL A 16 -22.27 -8.04 2.60
N ILE A 17 -21.03 -7.89 2.14
CA ILE A 17 -20.46 -8.68 1.04
C ILE A 17 -20.51 -10.18 1.35
N LYS A 18 -20.20 -10.57 2.59
CA LYS A 18 -20.28 -11.96 3.05
C LYS A 18 -21.72 -12.47 3.12
N ALA A 19 -22.64 -11.66 3.65
CA ALA A 19 -24.05 -12.02 3.78
C ALA A 19 -24.71 -12.25 2.42
N GLU A 20 -24.32 -11.46 1.40
CA GLU A 20 -24.82 -11.61 0.02
C GLU A 20 -24.09 -12.72 -0.76
N GLY A 21 -23.12 -13.40 -0.18
CA GLY A 21 -22.34 -14.45 -0.83
C GLY A 21 -21.46 -13.98 -1.99
N ILE A 22 -21.13 -12.68 -2.04
CA ILE A 22 -20.37 -12.08 -3.15
C ILE A 22 -18.87 -12.40 -3.02
N ALA A 23 -18.33 -12.25 -1.80
CA ALA A 23 -16.91 -12.50 -1.52
C ALA A 23 -16.69 -12.84 -0.04
N THR A 24 -15.47 -13.31 0.28
CA THR A 24 -15.08 -13.71 1.64
C THR A 24 -14.60 -12.55 2.50
N GLY A 25 -14.33 -11.38 1.90
CA GLY A 25 -13.84 -10.21 2.61
C GLY A 25 -13.76 -8.97 1.74
N PHE A 26 -13.36 -7.88 2.35
CA PHE A 26 -13.16 -6.58 1.72
C PHE A 26 -11.66 -6.28 1.64
N GLY A 27 -11.17 -5.88 0.46
CA GLY A 27 -9.78 -5.48 0.25
C GLY A 27 -9.66 -3.96 0.06
N TYR A 28 -8.66 -3.35 0.68
CA TYR A 28 -8.35 -1.93 0.52
C TYR A 28 -7.00 -1.75 -0.17
N HIS A 29 -6.97 -0.94 -1.23
CA HIS A 29 -5.77 -0.53 -1.97
C HIS A 29 -5.36 0.88 -1.55
N ASN A 30 -4.09 1.07 -1.17
CA ASN A 30 -3.55 2.36 -0.74
C ASN A 30 -2.89 3.15 -1.87
N HIS A 31 -2.90 4.47 -1.70
CA HIS A 31 -2.00 5.40 -2.36
C HIS A 31 -1.00 5.99 -1.33
N ASN A 32 -0.33 7.08 -1.69
CA ASN A 32 0.61 7.74 -0.78
C ASN A 32 -0.08 8.56 0.32
N MET A 33 -1.34 8.93 0.13
CA MET A 33 -2.06 9.80 1.08
C MET A 33 -2.37 9.12 2.41
N GLU A 34 -2.54 7.80 2.43
CA GLU A 34 -2.76 7.00 3.63
C GLU A 34 -1.54 6.99 4.56
N PHE A 35 -0.37 7.36 4.06
CA PHE A 35 0.83 7.55 4.88
C PHE A 35 0.95 8.96 5.47
N ASN A 36 0.01 9.86 5.20
CA ASN A 36 -0.12 11.10 5.93
C ASN A 36 -0.45 10.84 7.40
N ARG A 37 -0.06 11.78 8.27
CA ARG A 37 -0.26 11.66 9.72
C ARG A 37 -1.43 12.50 10.18
N VAL A 38 -2.20 11.92 11.08
CA VAL A 38 -3.25 12.61 11.82
C VAL A 38 -2.83 12.73 13.27
N ALA A 39 -2.78 13.97 13.76
CA ALA A 39 -2.37 14.28 15.11
C ALA A 39 -3.57 14.75 15.94
N THR A 40 -3.65 14.29 17.20
CA THR A 40 -4.61 14.80 18.16
C THR A 40 -4.33 16.27 18.49
N LYS A 41 -5.31 16.97 19.02
CA LYS A 41 -5.12 18.37 19.49
C LYS A 41 -3.98 18.47 20.53
N GLU A 42 -3.87 17.51 21.43
CA GLU A 42 -2.82 17.45 22.43
C GLU A 42 -1.43 17.31 21.78
N GLN A 43 -1.30 16.41 20.80
CA GLN A 43 -0.05 16.23 20.06
C GLN A 43 0.35 17.49 19.27
N GLN A 44 -0.63 18.18 18.67
CA GLN A 44 -0.42 19.45 17.96
C GLN A 44 0.05 20.54 18.89
N GLU A 45 -0.57 20.69 20.09
CA GLU A 45 -0.17 21.70 21.09
C GLU A 45 1.25 21.47 21.61
N LYS A 46 1.71 20.20 21.75
CA LYS A 46 3.09 19.89 22.18
C LYS A 46 4.17 20.40 21.23
N VAL A 47 3.85 20.59 19.95
CA VAL A 47 4.81 21.05 18.94
C VAL A 47 4.55 22.52 18.51
N LYS A 48 3.53 23.13 19.06
CA LYS A 48 3.12 24.51 18.74
C LYS A 48 4.25 25.49 19.08
N GLY A 49 4.58 26.34 18.12
CA GLY A 49 5.68 27.30 18.25
C GLY A 49 7.09 26.72 18.04
N ASN A 50 7.21 25.43 17.81
CA ASN A 50 8.50 24.84 17.43
C ASN A 50 8.78 25.15 15.95
N PRO A 51 9.89 25.85 15.59
CA PRO A 51 10.20 26.18 14.20
C PRO A 51 10.45 24.95 13.32
N PHE A 52 10.73 23.79 13.93
CA PHE A 52 10.93 22.51 13.24
C PHE A 52 9.70 21.61 13.26
N ALA A 53 8.54 22.10 13.74
CA ALA A 53 7.32 21.28 13.85
C ALA A 53 6.92 20.61 12.53
N ALA A 54 7.13 21.27 11.38
CA ALA A 54 6.85 20.73 10.07
C ALA A 54 7.68 19.49 9.70
N PHE A 55 8.85 19.29 10.33
CA PHE A 55 9.72 18.14 10.12
C PHE A 55 9.50 17.02 11.15
N MET A 56 8.69 17.28 12.18
CA MET A 56 8.39 16.29 13.20
C MET A 56 7.31 15.34 12.70
N LYS A 57 7.51 14.03 12.83
CA LYS A 57 6.51 13.02 12.52
C LYS A 57 5.48 12.95 13.65
N VAL A 58 4.62 13.96 13.76
CA VAL A 58 3.61 14.08 14.82
C VAL A 58 2.34 13.34 14.41
N GLY A 59 1.79 12.55 15.33
CA GLY A 59 0.58 11.74 15.10
C GLY A 59 0.84 10.39 14.46
N ASP A 60 -0.25 9.65 14.24
CA ASP A 60 -0.24 8.31 13.65
C ASP A 60 -0.47 8.38 12.15
N GLN A 61 0.13 7.48 11.38
CA GLN A 61 -0.19 7.36 9.96
C GLN A 61 -1.59 6.78 9.79
N ILE A 62 -2.34 7.29 8.82
CA ILE A 62 -3.70 6.82 8.53
C ILE A 62 -3.66 5.33 8.20
N TYR A 63 -2.68 4.87 7.41
CA TYR A 63 -2.54 3.46 7.05
C TYR A 63 -2.33 2.56 8.28
N ASP A 64 -1.52 3.00 9.25
CA ASP A 64 -1.31 2.26 10.51
C ASP A 64 -2.61 2.17 11.33
N LEU A 65 -3.39 3.27 11.36
CA LEU A 65 -4.71 3.27 12.01
C LEU A 65 -5.67 2.31 11.31
N MET A 66 -5.69 2.28 9.98
CA MET A 66 -6.52 1.36 9.21
C MET A 66 -6.15 -0.11 9.48
N LEU A 67 -4.84 -0.43 9.50
CA LEU A 67 -4.35 -1.77 9.85
C LEU A 67 -4.74 -2.19 11.26
N LYS A 68 -4.76 -1.25 12.21
CA LYS A 68 -5.08 -1.49 13.62
C LYS A 68 -6.58 -1.60 13.88
N ASP A 69 -7.38 -0.70 13.31
CA ASP A 69 -8.77 -0.47 13.70
C ASP A 69 -9.78 -1.24 12.82
N THR A 70 -9.32 -1.88 11.72
CA THR A 70 -10.15 -2.81 10.94
C THR A 70 -10.00 -4.25 11.45
N ASP A 71 -11.11 -5.00 11.41
CA ASP A 71 -11.15 -6.42 11.81
C ASP A 71 -10.35 -7.27 10.79
N PRO A 72 -9.29 -7.97 11.22
CA PRO A 72 -8.46 -8.79 10.34
C PRO A 72 -9.19 -9.98 9.70
N SER A 73 -10.33 -10.40 10.25
CA SER A 73 -11.18 -11.43 9.64
C SER A 73 -12.09 -10.91 8.54
N LYS A 74 -12.19 -9.59 8.39
CA LYS A 74 -13.11 -8.90 7.49
C LYS A 74 -12.41 -8.10 6.41
N VAL A 75 -11.33 -7.42 6.78
CA VAL A 75 -10.61 -6.47 5.92
C VAL A 75 -9.17 -6.92 5.73
N TYR A 76 -8.75 -7.06 4.50
CA TYR A 76 -7.34 -7.26 4.13
C TYR A 76 -6.83 -6.05 3.33
N PHE A 77 -5.53 -6.01 3.10
CA PHE A 77 -4.90 -4.92 2.37
C PHE A 77 -4.23 -5.43 1.09
N GLU A 78 -4.53 -4.74 0.00
CA GLU A 78 -3.78 -4.77 -1.23
C GLU A 78 -2.78 -3.61 -1.18
N MET A 79 -1.53 -3.90 -0.87
CA MET A 79 -0.53 -2.86 -0.71
C MET A 79 0.08 -2.48 -2.05
N ASP A 80 -0.08 -1.22 -2.45
CA ASP A 80 0.66 -0.65 -3.57
C ASP A 80 2.09 -0.31 -3.13
N VAL A 81 3.05 -0.99 -3.74
CA VAL A 81 4.46 -0.86 -3.35
C VAL A 81 5.07 0.48 -3.76
N TYR A 82 4.65 1.03 -4.90
CA TYR A 82 5.13 2.34 -5.37
C TYR A 82 4.58 3.47 -4.51
N TRP A 83 3.28 3.49 -4.26
CA TRP A 83 2.66 4.51 -3.43
C TRP A 83 3.12 4.44 -1.97
N THR A 84 3.47 3.25 -1.48
CA THR A 84 4.12 3.09 -0.15
C THR A 84 5.47 3.81 -0.12
N VAL A 85 6.32 3.64 -1.15
CA VAL A 85 7.59 4.36 -1.27
C VAL A 85 7.37 5.86 -1.44
N MET A 86 6.39 6.28 -2.25
CA MET A 86 6.03 7.70 -2.39
C MET A 86 5.49 8.30 -1.09
N GLY A 87 4.88 7.50 -0.23
CA GLY A 87 4.50 7.84 1.14
C GLY A 87 5.69 7.84 2.13
N GLN A 88 6.94 7.70 1.64
CA GLN A 88 8.17 7.67 2.43
C GLN A 88 8.23 6.50 3.44
N ASN A 89 7.72 5.34 3.01
CA ASN A 89 7.76 4.10 3.79
C ASN A 89 8.35 2.97 2.95
N ASP A 90 8.79 1.91 3.64
CA ASP A 90 9.36 0.72 3.02
C ASP A 90 8.28 -0.39 2.93
N PRO A 91 7.89 -0.81 1.71
CA PRO A 91 6.93 -1.89 1.54
C PRO A 91 7.39 -3.22 2.13
N VAL A 92 8.70 -3.49 2.14
CA VAL A 92 9.26 -4.71 2.74
C VAL A 92 9.06 -4.69 4.25
N GLU A 93 9.35 -3.56 4.90
CA GLU A 93 9.13 -3.38 6.34
C GLU A 93 7.64 -3.55 6.71
N TYR A 94 6.72 -2.98 5.91
CA TYR A 94 5.28 -3.15 6.14
C TYR A 94 4.83 -4.61 6.04
N MET A 95 5.30 -5.33 5.01
CA MET A 95 5.01 -6.77 4.89
C MET A 95 5.55 -7.58 6.06
N GLN A 96 6.74 -7.24 6.58
CA GLN A 96 7.32 -7.89 7.76
C GLN A 96 6.52 -7.63 9.03
N LYS A 97 6.05 -6.40 9.22
CA LYS A 97 5.28 -6.00 10.41
C LYS A 97 3.84 -6.53 10.39
N HIS A 98 3.26 -6.70 9.20
CA HIS A 98 1.84 -7.03 9.03
C HIS A 98 1.61 -8.23 8.10
N PRO A 99 2.24 -9.39 8.36
CA PRO A 99 2.22 -10.55 7.45
C PRO A 99 0.80 -11.11 7.24
N ASP A 100 -0.07 -10.95 8.24
CA ASP A 100 -1.44 -11.45 8.20
C ASP A 100 -2.47 -10.45 7.65
N ARG A 101 -2.06 -9.19 7.42
CA ARG A 101 -2.97 -8.14 6.96
C ARG A 101 -2.82 -7.83 5.49
N ILE A 102 -1.60 -7.86 4.96
CA ILE A 102 -1.31 -7.62 3.54
C ILE A 102 -1.41 -8.97 2.81
N LYS A 103 -2.41 -9.11 1.93
CA LYS A 103 -2.73 -10.37 1.24
C LYS A 103 -2.50 -10.32 -0.26
N VAL A 104 -2.46 -9.12 -0.82
CA VAL A 104 -2.28 -8.84 -2.25
C VAL A 104 -1.29 -7.70 -2.39
N LEU A 105 -0.46 -7.73 -3.41
CA LEU A 105 0.37 -6.60 -3.78
C LEU A 105 -0.11 -5.94 -5.08
N HIS A 106 -0.01 -4.63 -5.12
CA HIS A 106 -0.11 -3.86 -6.34
C HIS A 106 1.32 -3.49 -6.76
N ILE A 107 1.82 -4.15 -7.80
CA ILE A 107 3.17 -3.97 -8.31
C ILE A 107 3.15 -2.81 -9.31
N LYS A 108 3.80 -1.74 -8.93
CA LYS A 108 3.83 -0.48 -9.66
C LYS A 108 5.22 0.14 -9.56
N ASP A 109 5.57 0.89 -10.59
CA ASP A 109 6.71 1.82 -10.61
C ASP A 109 6.21 3.18 -11.13
N ARG A 110 7.06 4.15 -11.22
CA ARG A 110 6.74 5.47 -11.77
C ARG A 110 6.26 5.39 -13.23
N ALA A 111 6.85 4.47 -13.98
CA ALA A 111 6.49 4.14 -15.36
C ALA A 111 6.77 2.66 -15.59
N VAL A 112 7.56 2.29 -16.60
CA VAL A 112 7.97 0.91 -16.83
C VAL A 112 8.85 0.40 -15.67
N PHE A 113 8.62 -0.81 -15.25
CA PHE A 113 9.28 -1.43 -14.10
C PHE A 113 10.81 -1.41 -14.21
N GLY A 114 11.44 -1.07 -13.09
CA GLY A 114 12.89 -1.01 -12.94
C GLY A 114 13.53 0.26 -13.55
N GLN A 115 12.80 1.06 -14.31
CA GLN A 115 13.37 2.25 -14.97
C GLN A 115 13.53 3.44 -14.01
N SER A 116 12.72 3.53 -12.96
CA SER A 116 12.85 4.63 -11.99
C SER A 116 14.08 4.54 -11.11
N GLY A 117 14.60 3.33 -10.89
CA GLY A 117 15.66 3.06 -9.93
C GLY A 117 15.22 3.21 -8.45
N MET A 118 13.93 3.48 -8.19
CA MET A 118 13.40 3.71 -6.84
C MET A 118 12.93 2.44 -6.16
N MET A 119 12.52 1.42 -6.95
CA MET A 119 11.87 0.22 -6.45
C MET A 119 12.84 -0.95 -6.34
N ASN A 120 12.96 -1.53 -5.15
CA ASN A 120 13.70 -2.77 -4.94
C ASN A 120 12.78 -3.98 -5.12
N PHE A 121 12.40 -4.27 -6.37
CA PHE A 121 11.48 -5.36 -6.67
C PHE A 121 12.00 -6.72 -6.20
N GLU A 122 13.31 -6.96 -6.23
CA GLU A 122 13.86 -8.22 -5.74
C GLU A 122 13.52 -8.47 -4.27
N MET A 123 13.70 -7.47 -3.40
CA MET A 123 13.38 -7.59 -1.98
C MET A 123 11.87 -7.64 -1.74
N ILE A 124 11.09 -6.90 -2.53
CA ILE A 124 9.63 -6.91 -2.46
C ILE A 124 9.10 -8.32 -2.77
N PHE A 125 9.50 -8.92 -3.89
CA PHE A 125 9.06 -10.26 -4.26
C PHE A 125 9.57 -11.34 -3.28
N LYS A 126 10.81 -11.23 -2.79
CA LYS A 126 11.31 -12.12 -1.74
C LYS A 126 10.45 -12.09 -0.48
N GLN A 127 10.09 -10.89 -0.01
CA GLN A 127 9.25 -10.75 1.18
C GLN A 127 7.81 -11.19 0.91
N MET A 128 7.26 -10.90 -0.27
CA MET A 128 5.97 -11.39 -0.73
C MET A 128 5.87 -12.91 -0.61
N TYR A 129 6.85 -13.63 -1.15
CA TYR A 129 6.88 -15.10 -1.06
C TYR A 129 7.11 -15.60 0.37
N ALA A 130 7.95 -14.93 1.15
CA ALA A 130 8.17 -15.28 2.56
C ALA A 130 6.89 -15.20 3.39
N ASN A 131 6.02 -14.24 3.09
CA ASN A 131 4.70 -14.10 3.73
C ASN A 131 3.63 -15.04 3.13
N GLY A 132 3.95 -15.81 2.09
CA GLY A 132 3.00 -16.68 1.41
C GLY A 132 1.96 -15.94 0.56
N ILE A 133 2.18 -14.68 0.24
CA ILE A 133 1.33 -13.91 -0.68
C ILE A 133 1.54 -14.46 -2.09
N LYS A 134 0.44 -14.77 -2.78
CA LYS A 134 0.46 -15.41 -4.11
C LYS A 134 -0.02 -14.49 -5.21
N ASP A 135 -0.90 -13.55 -4.85
CA ASP A 135 -1.61 -12.72 -5.79
C ASP A 135 -1.02 -11.31 -5.81
N TYR A 136 -0.84 -10.79 -7.01
CA TYR A 136 -0.47 -9.41 -7.24
C TYR A 136 -1.07 -8.90 -8.54
N PHE A 137 -1.35 -7.60 -8.58
CA PHE A 137 -1.74 -6.88 -9.78
C PHE A 137 -0.57 -6.05 -10.28
N VAL A 138 -0.55 -5.81 -11.58
CA VAL A 138 0.47 -5.02 -12.26
C VAL A 138 -0.18 -3.80 -12.87
N GLU A 139 0.30 -2.61 -12.53
CA GLU A 139 -0.22 -1.37 -13.09
C GLU A 139 0.86 -0.55 -13.79
N LEU A 140 0.49 -0.01 -14.95
CA LEU A 140 1.19 1.05 -15.64
C LEU A 140 0.25 2.23 -15.80
N GLU A 141 0.48 3.30 -15.05
CA GLU A 141 -0.39 4.47 -15.05
C GLU A 141 0.07 5.54 -16.07
N GLN A 142 1.38 5.70 -16.25
CA GLN A 142 1.94 6.76 -17.06
C GLN A 142 3.02 6.26 -18.03
N MET A 143 3.03 6.85 -19.23
CA MET A 143 4.09 6.66 -20.24
C MET A 143 4.64 8.03 -20.64
N PRO A 144 5.63 8.57 -19.90
CA PRO A 144 6.15 9.92 -20.14
C PRO A 144 7.01 10.06 -21.39
N ASP A 145 7.41 8.96 -22.02
CA ASP A 145 8.29 8.94 -23.20
C ASP A 145 7.53 9.02 -24.54
N GLY A 146 6.21 9.26 -24.50
CA GLY A 146 5.36 9.40 -25.68
C GLY A 146 5.00 8.11 -26.42
N ARG A 147 5.43 6.94 -25.89
CA ARG A 147 4.99 5.64 -26.41
C ARG A 147 3.57 5.32 -25.94
N THR A 148 2.96 4.32 -26.56
CA THR A 148 1.63 3.85 -26.14
C THR A 148 1.70 3.13 -24.78
N GLN A 149 0.64 3.20 -24.00
CA GLN A 149 0.53 2.41 -22.75
C GLN A 149 0.70 0.91 -23.01
N PHE A 150 0.18 0.41 -24.15
CA PHE A 150 0.34 -1.00 -24.53
C PHE A 150 1.83 -1.41 -24.65
N ALA A 151 2.66 -0.56 -25.28
CA ALA A 151 4.10 -0.82 -25.36
C ALA A 151 4.75 -0.86 -23.97
N GLY A 152 4.35 0.04 -23.08
CA GLY A 152 4.85 0.07 -21.70
C GLY A 152 4.41 -1.15 -20.88
N VAL A 153 3.15 -1.57 -21.00
CA VAL A 153 2.65 -2.80 -20.35
C VAL A 153 3.45 -4.03 -20.81
N LYS A 154 3.75 -4.10 -22.11
CA LYS A 154 4.60 -5.18 -22.65
C LYS A 154 6.00 -5.15 -22.02
N ASP A 155 6.61 -3.99 -21.89
CA ASP A 155 7.93 -3.85 -21.26
C ASP A 155 7.89 -4.23 -19.77
N CYS A 156 6.83 -3.90 -19.04
CA CYS A 156 6.63 -4.34 -17.66
C CYS A 156 6.51 -5.87 -17.58
N ALA A 157 5.76 -6.49 -18.48
CA ALA A 157 5.65 -7.95 -18.56
C ALA A 157 7.00 -8.59 -18.87
N ASP A 158 7.72 -8.06 -19.86
CA ASP A 158 9.08 -8.54 -20.24
C ASP A 158 10.06 -8.42 -19.05
N TYR A 159 9.97 -7.35 -18.26
CA TYR A 159 10.77 -7.19 -17.05
C TYR A 159 10.50 -8.30 -16.04
N LEU A 160 9.22 -8.54 -15.71
CA LEU A 160 8.84 -9.57 -14.72
C LEU A 160 9.17 -10.98 -15.18
N ILE A 161 8.91 -11.30 -16.46
CA ILE A 161 9.22 -12.62 -17.04
C ILE A 161 10.73 -12.93 -17.01
N LYS A 162 11.57 -11.92 -17.19
CA LYS A 162 13.03 -12.06 -17.20
C LYS A 162 13.66 -11.96 -15.81
N ALA A 163 12.93 -11.46 -14.83
CA ALA A 163 13.45 -11.23 -13.49
C ALA A 163 13.66 -12.58 -12.75
N PRO A 164 14.88 -12.90 -12.30
CA PRO A 164 15.16 -14.19 -11.68
C PRO A 164 14.51 -14.38 -10.30
N PHE A 165 13.97 -13.32 -9.73
CA PHE A 165 13.30 -13.31 -8.42
C PHE A 165 11.77 -13.44 -8.51
N VAL A 166 11.19 -13.40 -9.70
CA VAL A 166 9.76 -13.65 -9.94
C VAL A 166 9.58 -15.15 -10.24
N LYS A 167 8.59 -15.76 -9.56
CA LYS A 167 8.33 -17.21 -9.65
C LYS A 167 7.00 -17.48 -10.37
#